data_4383c687882f69efa42fc8fb7dfc5893
#
_entry.id   4383c687882f69efa42fc8fb7dfc5893
#
_cell.length_a   1.000
_cell.length_b   1.000
_cell.length_c   1.000
_cell.angle_alpha   90.00
_cell.angle_beta   90.00
_cell.angle_gamma   90.00
#
_symmetry.space_group_name_H-M   'P 1'
#
loop_
_entity.id
_entity.type
_entity.pdbx_description
1 polymer ?
#
loop_
_entity_poly.entity_id
_entity_poly.type
_entity_poly.pdbx_seq_one_letter_code
_entity_poly.pdbx_strand_id
1 'polypeptide(L)'
;MTFFRYFPAKEHLLLDDPYDPQLSAAVADQPRDLPPFLRAARGIREAWRALPEPETPIIRRRVRIIARTPALRGAMWRTTGNTERALAGQLVADGASPEVARVAAASVLAALVAGLYLWADDERVTLADAIERALDVIETRA
;
A
#
# COMPACT_ATOMS: atom_id res chain seq x y z
N MET A 1 -13.36 16.90 10.11
CA MET A 1 -11.99 17.38 10.33
C MET A 1 -11.38 16.83 11.58
N THR A 2 -12.07 16.80 12.70
CA THR A 2 -11.65 16.06 13.90
C THR A 2 -11.58 14.55 13.69
N PHE A 3 -12.25 14.02 12.71
CA PHE A 3 -12.27 12.61 12.35
C PHE A 3 -10.87 12.03 12.05
N PHE A 4 -10.03 12.79 11.36
CA PHE A 4 -8.67 12.36 10.98
C PHE A 4 -7.69 12.30 12.15
N ARG A 5 -7.96 12.99 13.25
CA ARG A 5 -7.08 13.02 14.42
C ARG A 5 -7.08 11.72 15.22
N TYR A 6 -8.08 10.85 15.01
CA TYR A 6 -8.25 9.60 15.74
C TYR A 6 -7.75 8.37 15.00
N PHE A 7 -7.20 8.54 13.78
CA PHE A 7 -6.68 7.44 12.99
C PHE A 7 -5.16 7.38 13.06
N PRO A 8 -4.58 6.20 13.39
CA PRO A 8 -3.15 5.97 13.22
C PRO A 8 -2.70 6.20 11.78
N ALA A 9 -1.41 6.51 11.58
CA ALA A 9 -0.86 6.86 10.28
C ALA A 9 -1.08 5.78 9.19
N LYS A 10 -1.07 4.49 9.53
CA LYS A 10 -1.38 3.39 8.61
C LYS A 10 -2.78 3.50 8.00
N GLU A 11 -3.74 3.97 8.78
CA GLU A 11 -5.12 4.13 8.35
C GLU A 11 -5.27 5.26 7.34
N HIS A 12 -4.54 6.35 7.53
CA HIS A 12 -4.49 7.44 6.56
C HIS A 12 -3.96 6.99 5.20
N LEU A 13 -2.93 6.13 5.20
CA LEU A 13 -2.37 5.56 3.98
C LEU A 13 -3.39 4.72 3.20
N LEU A 14 -4.32 4.08 3.90
CA LEU A 14 -5.21 3.09 3.31
C LEU A 14 -6.61 3.62 2.99
N LEU A 15 -7.15 4.51 3.83
CA LEU A 15 -8.57 4.82 3.81
C LEU A 15 -8.89 6.28 3.52
N ASP A 16 -8.06 7.21 3.95
CA ASP A 16 -8.40 8.62 3.96
C ASP A 16 -7.51 9.50 3.06
N ASP A 17 -6.26 9.14 2.89
CA ASP A 17 -5.35 9.85 1.99
C ASP A 17 -4.77 8.89 0.97
N PRO A 18 -5.23 8.94 -0.28
CA PRO A 18 -4.77 8.03 -1.33
C PRO A 18 -3.32 8.28 -1.75
N TYR A 19 -2.75 9.43 -1.40
CA TYR A 19 -1.36 9.76 -1.72
C TYR A 19 -0.60 10.12 -0.46
N ASP A 20 0.47 9.37 -0.21
CA ASP A 20 1.40 9.69 0.86
C ASP A 20 2.80 9.97 0.29
N PRO A 21 3.32 11.20 0.48
CA PRO A 21 4.68 11.53 0.08
C PRO A 21 5.75 10.63 0.71
N GLN A 22 5.47 10.05 1.89
CA GLN A 22 6.38 9.12 2.55
C GLN A 22 6.57 7.83 1.74
N LEU A 23 5.53 7.34 1.07
CA LEU A 23 5.65 6.17 0.19
C LEU A 23 6.58 6.46 -0.99
N SER A 24 6.40 7.60 -1.64
CA SER A 24 7.25 8.02 -2.75
C SER A 24 8.70 8.23 -2.31
N ALA A 25 8.91 8.86 -1.15
CA ALA A 25 10.24 9.06 -0.59
C ALA A 25 10.93 7.72 -0.26
N ALA A 26 10.21 6.78 0.34
CA ALA A 26 10.75 5.45 0.66
C ALA A 26 11.13 4.67 -0.61
N VAL A 27 10.40 4.83 -1.70
CA VAL A 27 10.76 4.26 -3.00
C VAL A 27 11.99 4.95 -3.59
N ALA A 28 12.07 6.28 -3.49
CA ALA A 28 13.22 7.06 -3.96
C ALA A 28 14.53 6.66 -3.27
N ASP A 29 14.45 6.32 -1.97
CA ASP A 29 15.61 5.93 -1.16
C ASP A 29 16.14 4.53 -1.50
N GLN A 30 15.40 3.71 -2.24
CA GLN A 30 15.85 2.38 -2.63
C GLN A 30 16.98 2.42 -3.66
N PRO A 31 17.92 1.44 -3.64
CA PRO A 31 19.01 1.37 -4.62
C PRO A 31 18.48 1.44 -6.06
N ARG A 32 19.13 2.27 -6.87
CA ARG A 32 18.70 2.52 -8.28
C ARG A 32 19.03 1.38 -9.23
N ASP A 33 19.91 0.49 -8.86
CA ASP A 33 20.26 -0.71 -9.60
C ASP A 33 19.21 -1.83 -9.48
N LEU A 34 18.29 -1.71 -8.52
CA LEU A 34 17.18 -2.64 -8.39
C LEU A 34 16.15 -2.44 -9.52
N PRO A 35 15.55 -3.51 -10.01
CA PRO A 35 14.40 -3.39 -10.91
C PRO A 35 13.30 -2.53 -10.31
N PRO A 36 12.58 -1.73 -11.12
CA PRO A 36 11.56 -0.79 -10.62
C PRO A 36 10.51 -1.46 -9.71
N PHE A 37 10.10 -2.66 -10.04
CA PHE A 37 9.17 -3.45 -9.24
C PHE A 37 9.71 -3.73 -7.82
N LEU A 38 10.96 -4.17 -7.70
CA LEU A 38 11.57 -4.42 -6.40
C LEU A 38 11.78 -3.13 -5.60
N ARG A 39 12.10 -2.04 -6.27
CA ARG A 39 12.20 -0.73 -5.62
C ARG A 39 10.86 -0.33 -5.01
N ALA A 40 9.77 -0.45 -5.75
CA ALA A 40 8.44 -0.15 -5.26
C ALA A 40 8.06 -1.06 -4.07
N ALA A 41 8.26 -2.36 -4.19
CA ALA A 41 7.94 -3.32 -3.15
C ALA A 41 8.73 -3.06 -1.86
N ARG A 42 10.04 -2.86 -1.96
CA ARG A 42 10.91 -2.59 -0.80
C ARG A 42 10.63 -1.24 -0.16
N GLY A 43 10.42 -0.21 -0.96
CA GLY A 43 10.08 1.12 -0.44
C GLY A 43 8.78 1.10 0.34
N ILE A 44 7.74 0.46 -0.19
CA ILE A 44 6.47 0.30 0.51
C ILE A 44 6.65 -0.53 1.80
N ARG A 45 7.42 -1.61 1.75
CA ARG A 45 7.70 -2.45 2.91
C ARG A 45 8.37 -1.64 4.03
N GLU A 46 9.38 -0.84 3.71
CA GLU A 46 10.05 0.02 4.69
C GLU A 46 9.14 1.08 5.28
N ALA A 47 8.40 1.78 4.43
CA ALA A 47 7.43 2.79 4.88
C ALA A 47 6.39 2.16 5.81
N TRP A 48 5.93 0.96 5.49
CA TRP A 48 4.94 0.25 6.30
C TRP A 48 5.47 -0.18 7.65
N ARG A 49 6.70 -0.71 7.70
CA ARG A 49 7.36 -1.11 8.96
C ARG A 49 7.60 0.05 9.91
N ALA A 50 7.77 1.25 9.38
CA ALA A 50 7.97 2.45 10.18
C ALA A 50 6.68 2.94 10.87
N LEU A 51 5.51 2.41 10.50
CA LEU A 51 4.23 2.83 11.03
C LEU A 51 3.74 1.89 12.13
N PRO A 52 3.12 2.43 13.21
CA PRO A 52 2.57 1.61 14.27
C PRO A 52 1.38 0.78 13.79
N GLU A 53 1.17 -0.37 14.43
CA GLU A 53 -0.04 -1.17 14.19
C GLU A 53 -1.29 -0.40 14.59
N PRO A 54 -2.42 -0.60 13.89
CA PRO A 54 -3.71 -0.03 14.30
C PRO A 54 -4.13 -0.58 15.67
N GLU A 55 -4.41 0.31 16.60
CA GLU A 55 -4.74 -0.05 17.98
C GLU A 55 -6.20 -0.42 18.16
N THR A 56 -7.06 -0.12 17.19
CA THR A 56 -8.50 -0.28 17.36
C THR A 56 -9.11 -1.35 16.46
N PRO A 57 -9.99 -2.22 16.98
CA PRO A 57 -10.72 -3.20 16.17
C PRO A 57 -11.64 -2.59 15.13
N ILE A 58 -11.99 -1.31 15.29
CA ILE A 58 -12.88 -0.57 14.39
C ILE A 58 -12.33 -0.55 12.96
N ILE A 59 -11.01 -0.40 12.81
CA ILE A 59 -10.37 -0.31 11.49
C ILE A 59 -10.48 -1.64 10.75
N ARG A 60 -10.18 -2.74 11.41
CA ARG A 60 -10.33 -4.09 10.84
C ARG A 60 -11.77 -4.32 10.39
N ARG A 61 -12.73 -3.94 11.22
CA ARG A 61 -14.15 -4.06 10.89
C ARG A 61 -14.53 -3.23 9.66
N ARG A 62 -14.04 -1.99 9.58
CA ARG A 62 -14.26 -1.10 8.43
C ARG A 62 -13.69 -1.71 7.16
N VAL A 63 -12.46 -2.18 7.18
CA VAL A 63 -11.82 -2.83 6.02
C VAL A 63 -12.60 -4.08 5.59
N ARG A 64 -13.09 -4.86 6.55
CA ARG A 64 -13.93 -6.03 6.25
C ARG A 64 -15.22 -5.65 5.50
N ILE A 65 -15.86 -4.56 5.92
CA ILE A 65 -17.05 -4.05 5.23
C ILE A 65 -16.71 -3.63 3.79
N ILE A 66 -15.61 -2.90 3.61
CA ILE A 66 -15.14 -2.49 2.28
C ILE A 66 -14.86 -3.71 1.41
N ALA A 67 -14.15 -4.70 1.94
CA ALA A 67 -13.78 -5.91 1.20
C ALA A 67 -14.99 -6.70 0.69
N ARG A 68 -16.09 -6.67 1.45
CA ARG A 68 -17.33 -7.43 1.16
C ARG A 68 -18.37 -6.64 0.39
N THR A 69 -18.15 -5.35 0.14
CA THR A 69 -19.11 -4.47 -0.52
C THR A 69 -18.54 -4.01 -1.87
N PRO A 70 -19.05 -4.52 -3.02
CA PRO A 70 -18.48 -4.21 -4.34
C PRO A 70 -18.35 -2.71 -4.62
N ALA A 71 -19.35 -1.90 -4.28
CA ALA A 71 -19.30 -0.45 -4.48
C ALA A 71 -18.18 0.21 -3.68
N LEU A 72 -17.92 -0.23 -2.44
CA LEU A 72 -16.85 0.28 -1.59
C LEU A 72 -15.47 -0.18 -2.09
N ARG A 73 -15.35 -1.39 -2.59
CA ARG A 73 -14.12 -1.85 -3.25
C ARG A 73 -13.79 -1.00 -4.46
N GLY A 74 -14.79 -0.68 -5.27
CA GLY A 74 -14.62 0.24 -6.40
C GLY A 74 -14.18 1.63 -5.97
N ALA A 75 -14.75 2.16 -4.89
CA ALA A 75 -14.33 3.44 -4.31
C ALA A 75 -12.88 3.37 -3.84
N MET A 76 -12.47 2.30 -3.20
CA MET A 76 -11.08 2.11 -2.76
C MET A 76 -10.11 2.09 -3.94
N TRP A 77 -10.44 1.41 -5.02
CA TRP A 77 -9.61 1.43 -6.23
C TRP A 77 -9.46 2.83 -6.84
N ARG A 78 -10.50 3.64 -6.80
CA ARG A 78 -10.42 5.03 -7.26
C ARG A 78 -9.47 5.86 -6.40
N THR A 79 -9.50 5.67 -5.08
CA THR A 79 -8.60 6.41 -4.17
C THR A 79 -7.15 5.94 -4.32
N THR A 80 -6.90 4.64 -4.46
CA THR A 80 -5.54 4.12 -4.65
C THR A 80 -4.93 4.54 -5.99
N GLY A 81 -5.72 4.95 -6.96
CA GLY A 81 -5.23 5.45 -8.25
C GLY A 81 -4.30 6.67 -8.14
N ASN A 82 -4.49 7.53 -7.15
CA ASN A 82 -3.59 8.66 -6.91
C ASN A 82 -2.22 8.19 -6.39
N THR A 83 -2.21 7.23 -5.47
CA THR A 83 -0.99 6.62 -4.96
C THR A 83 -0.24 5.89 -6.05
N GLU A 84 -0.96 5.14 -6.90
CA GLU A 84 -0.36 4.47 -8.06
C GLU A 84 0.37 5.45 -8.97
N ARG A 85 -0.29 6.56 -9.32
CA ARG A 85 0.32 7.59 -10.17
C ARG A 85 1.55 8.22 -9.54
N ALA A 86 1.51 8.47 -8.24
CA ALA A 86 2.63 9.06 -7.52
C ALA A 86 3.83 8.10 -7.48
N LEU A 87 3.61 6.82 -7.20
CA LEU A 87 4.66 5.80 -7.20
C LEU A 87 5.23 5.59 -8.60
N ALA A 88 4.39 5.51 -9.62
CA ALA A 88 4.83 5.40 -11.00
C ALA A 88 5.66 6.63 -11.42
N GLY A 89 5.21 7.83 -11.04
CA GLY A 89 5.95 9.07 -11.29
C GLY A 89 7.34 9.08 -10.65
N GLN A 90 7.47 8.58 -9.43
CA GLN A 90 8.76 8.45 -8.75
C GLN A 90 9.68 7.46 -9.48
N LEU A 91 9.15 6.31 -9.87
CA LEU A 91 9.94 5.31 -10.61
C LEU A 91 10.43 5.86 -11.96
N VAL A 92 9.60 6.64 -12.66
CA VAL A 92 10.01 7.31 -13.91
C VAL A 92 11.10 8.34 -13.63
N ALA A 93 10.95 9.16 -12.61
CA ALA A 93 11.97 10.14 -12.21
C ALA A 93 13.30 9.47 -11.89
N ASP A 94 13.28 8.24 -11.42
CA ASP A 94 14.45 7.44 -11.09
C ASP A 94 14.99 6.61 -12.28
N GLY A 95 14.41 6.75 -13.47
CA GLY A 95 14.94 6.21 -14.72
C GLY A 95 14.15 5.04 -15.33
N ALA A 96 13.03 4.62 -14.72
CA ALA A 96 12.18 3.58 -15.32
C ALA A 96 11.40 4.13 -16.52
N SER A 97 11.09 3.25 -17.50
CA SER A 97 10.14 3.62 -18.54
C SER A 97 8.73 3.81 -17.96
N PRO A 98 7.90 4.69 -18.54
CA PRO A 98 6.54 4.91 -18.05
C PRO A 98 5.70 3.63 -17.99
N GLU A 99 5.86 2.74 -18.94
CA GLU A 99 5.15 1.45 -18.98
C GLU A 99 5.54 0.56 -17.81
N VAL A 100 6.83 0.35 -17.60
CA VAL A 100 7.35 -0.48 -16.50
C VAL A 100 6.98 0.11 -15.14
N ALA A 101 7.12 1.43 -15.00
CA ALA A 101 6.77 2.14 -13.76
C ALA A 101 5.29 1.95 -13.40
N ARG A 102 4.41 2.08 -14.38
CA ARG A 102 2.97 1.90 -14.18
C ARG A 102 2.61 0.48 -13.75
N VAL A 103 3.16 -0.52 -14.43
CA VAL A 103 2.91 -1.92 -14.08
C VAL A 103 3.46 -2.24 -12.70
N ALA A 104 4.66 -1.79 -12.38
CA ALA A 104 5.27 -1.98 -11.07
C ALA A 104 4.43 -1.38 -9.94
N ALA A 105 4.02 -0.12 -10.07
CA ALA A 105 3.20 0.57 -9.08
C ALA A 105 1.84 -0.11 -8.89
N ALA A 106 1.15 -0.43 -9.97
CA ALA A 106 -0.15 -1.10 -9.92
C ALA A 106 -0.06 -2.48 -9.26
N SER A 107 0.97 -3.27 -9.58
CA SER A 107 1.17 -4.61 -9.02
C SER A 107 1.41 -4.57 -7.52
N VAL A 108 2.25 -3.66 -7.05
CA VAL A 108 2.58 -3.54 -5.62
C VAL A 108 1.36 -3.05 -4.84
N LEU A 109 0.61 -2.08 -5.37
CA LEU A 109 -0.62 -1.61 -4.71
C LEU A 109 -1.71 -2.68 -4.68
N ALA A 110 -1.84 -3.48 -5.73
CA ALA A 110 -2.77 -4.61 -5.73
C ALA A 110 -2.42 -5.64 -4.64
N ALA A 111 -1.14 -5.95 -4.46
CA ALA A 111 -0.69 -6.82 -3.38
C ALA A 111 -0.97 -6.23 -2.00
N LEU A 112 -0.74 -4.93 -1.82
CA LEU A 112 -1.02 -4.22 -0.59
C LEU A 112 -2.52 -4.29 -0.22
N VAL A 113 -3.40 -4.03 -1.17
CA VAL A 113 -4.85 -4.11 -0.97
C VAL A 113 -5.29 -5.54 -0.67
N ALA A 114 -4.74 -6.53 -1.35
CA ALA A 114 -5.02 -7.94 -1.06
C ALA A 114 -4.60 -8.32 0.36
N GLY A 115 -3.41 -7.89 0.79
CA GLY A 115 -2.93 -8.10 2.16
C GLY A 115 -3.85 -7.47 3.20
N LEU A 116 -4.33 -6.27 2.92
CA LEU A 116 -5.28 -5.56 3.77
C LEU A 116 -6.60 -6.35 3.94
N TYR A 117 -7.13 -6.88 2.86
CA TYR A 117 -8.37 -7.67 2.92
C TYR A 117 -8.18 -9.01 3.65
N LEU A 118 -7.05 -9.68 3.45
CA LEU A 118 -6.71 -10.90 4.20
C LEU A 118 -6.59 -10.64 5.69
N TRP A 119 -5.93 -9.55 6.08
CA TRP A 119 -5.87 -9.13 7.47
C TRP A 119 -7.26 -8.87 8.07
N ALA A 120 -8.15 -8.23 7.31
CA ALA A 120 -9.50 -7.93 7.81
C ALA A 120 -10.30 -9.20 8.12
N ASP A 121 -10.03 -10.28 7.43
CA ASP A 121 -10.76 -11.55 7.59
C ASP A 121 -10.11 -12.52 8.59
N ASP A 122 -8.87 -12.33 9.00
CA ASP A 122 -8.17 -13.20 9.97
C ASP A 122 -7.66 -12.41 11.18
N GLU A 123 -8.37 -12.54 12.29
CA GLU A 123 -8.02 -11.84 13.53
C GLU A 123 -6.72 -12.32 14.19
N ARG A 124 -6.18 -13.46 13.76
CA ARG A 124 -4.92 -14.01 14.27
C ARG A 124 -3.67 -13.38 13.65
N VAL A 125 -3.85 -12.61 12.59
CA VAL A 125 -2.76 -12.03 11.82
C VAL A 125 -2.69 -10.53 12.08
N THR A 126 -1.49 -10.00 12.30
CA THR A 126 -1.27 -8.55 12.37
C THR A 126 -1.33 -7.94 10.98
N LEU A 127 -1.59 -6.63 10.90
CA LEU A 127 -1.58 -5.93 9.61
C LEU A 127 -0.19 -5.98 8.99
N ALA A 128 0.86 -5.79 9.77
CA ALA A 128 2.24 -5.89 9.29
C ALA A 128 2.52 -7.26 8.66
N ASP A 129 2.15 -8.35 9.34
CA ASP A 129 2.37 -9.70 8.82
C ASP A 129 1.60 -9.96 7.53
N ALA A 130 0.36 -9.50 7.43
CA ALA A 130 -0.46 -9.67 6.23
C ALA A 130 0.15 -8.96 5.02
N ILE A 131 0.61 -7.73 5.21
CA ILE A 131 1.27 -6.94 4.16
C ILE A 131 2.60 -7.59 3.76
N GLU A 132 3.43 -8.01 4.72
CA GLU A 132 4.69 -8.70 4.45
C GLU A 132 4.46 -9.95 3.59
N ARG A 133 3.51 -10.78 3.95
CA ARG A 133 3.17 -12.00 3.19
C ARG A 133 2.69 -11.68 1.78
N ALA A 134 1.87 -10.65 1.61
CA ALA A 134 1.39 -10.23 0.31
C ALA A 134 2.53 -9.74 -0.60
N LEU A 135 3.46 -8.96 -0.06
CA LEU A 135 4.63 -8.50 -0.79
C LEU A 135 5.60 -9.64 -1.10
N ASP A 136 5.78 -10.61 -0.19
CA ASP A 136 6.61 -11.79 -0.43
C ASP A 136 6.12 -12.60 -1.62
N VAL A 137 4.81 -12.74 -1.81
CA VAL A 137 4.24 -13.46 -2.95
C VAL A 137 4.71 -12.88 -4.29
N ILE A 138 4.76 -11.55 -4.39
CA ILE A 138 5.16 -10.90 -5.63
C ILE A 138 6.68 -10.76 -5.78
N GLU A 139 7.42 -10.64 -4.68
CA GLU A 139 8.90 -10.57 -4.72
C GLU A 139 9.54 -11.91 -5.05
N THR A 140 8.98 -13.02 -4.59
CA THR A 140 9.55 -14.36 -4.78
C THR A 140 9.61 -14.78 -6.26
N ARG A 141 8.82 -14.14 -7.12
CA ARG A 141 8.77 -14.43 -8.56
C ARG A 141 9.41 -13.36 -9.43
N ALA A 142 9.95 -12.36 -8.80
CA ALA A 142 10.72 -11.32 -9.46
C ALA A 142 12.21 -11.66 -9.40
#